data_a740411a55b3e86a25469eddc8733024
#
_entry.id   a740411a55b3e86a25469eddc8733024
#
_cell.length_a   1.000
_cell.length_b   1.000
_cell.length_c   1.000
_cell.angle_alpha   90.00
_cell.angle_beta   90.00
_cell.angle_gamma   90.00
#
_symmetry.space_group_name_H-M   'P 1'
#
loop_
_entity.id
_entity.type
_entity.pdbx_description
1 polymer ?
#
loop_
_entity_poly.entity_id
_entity_poly.type
_entity_poly.pdbx_seq_one_letter_code
_entity_poly.pdbx_strand_id
1 'polypeptide(L)'
;MVQNIAAGLADADPERADEYRANARTAADELISFHQEMLDKLGGSHYDLITFHDGFAYFADSFGMHLLAAVEEEEGSEASAKTIKAIVALVEENDIPAVFTETNGSDATAQVICRECGIQTYPLSMCMSGDGGGLAAYEAVIRGNIETIMEAYQ
;
A
#
# COMPACT_ATOMS: atom_id res chain seq x y z
N MET A 1 -14.01 9.22 2.34
CA MET A 1 -13.23 9.96 3.36
C MET A 1 -13.23 11.47 3.08
N VAL A 2 -12.76 11.95 1.94
CA VAL A 2 -12.69 13.41 1.59
C VAL A 2 -14.01 14.14 1.82
N GLN A 3 -15.13 13.59 1.37
CA GLN A 3 -16.48 14.19 1.57
C GLN A 3 -16.88 14.27 3.06
N ASN A 4 -16.51 13.29 3.89
CA ASN A 4 -16.81 13.33 5.32
C ASN A 4 -15.99 14.42 6.03
N ILE A 5 -14.74 14.62 5.62
CA ILE A 5 -13.90 15.73 6.12
C ILE A 5 -14.53 17.07 5.75
N ALA A 6 -14.93 17.23 4.49
CA ALA A 6 -15.60 18.47 4.04
C ALA A 6 -16.91 18.74 4.77
N ALA A 7 -17.70 17.71 5.09
CA ALA A 7 -18.91 17.86 5.88
C ALA A 7 -18.59 18.36 7.30
N GLY A 8 -17.61 17.75 7.98
CA GLY A 8 -17.19 18.20 9.31
C GLY A 8 -16.62 19.62 9.32
N LEU A 9 -15.88 20.02 8.29
CA LEU A 9 -15.38 21.39 8.13
C LEU A 9 -16.53 22.38 7.88
N ALA A 10 -17.50 22.02 7.04
CA ALA A 10 -18.66 22.85 6.76
C ALA A 10 -19.56 23.06 7.99
N ASP A 11 -19.65 22.04 8.88
CA ASP A 11 -20.39 22.17 10.14
C ASP A 11 -19.63 23.06 11.16
N ALA A 12 -18.29 22.99 11.17
CA ALA A 12 -17.46 23.80 12.05
C ALA A 12 -17.31 25.25 11.58
N ASP A 13 -17.38 25.49 10.27
CA ASP A 13 -17.25 26.80 9.65
C ASP A 13 -18.30 26.96 8.51
N PRO A 14 -19.54 27.28 8.88
CA PRO A 14 -20.65 27.41 7.93
C PRO A 14 -20.47 28.51 6.88
N GLU A 15 -19.68 29.56 7.19
CA GLU A 15 -19.43 30.65 6.26
C GLU A 15 -18.66 30.22 5.01
N ARG A 16 -17.81 29.17 5.14
CA ARG A 16 -17.04 28.60 4.03
C ARG A 16 -17.49 27.21 3.60
N ALA A 17 -18.69 26.79 4.02
CA ALA A 17 -19.22 25.45 3.75
C ALA A 17 -19.19 25.07 2.26
N ASP A 18 -19.53 26.00 1.37
CA ASP A 18 -19.57 25.75 -0.07
C ASP A 18 -18.16 25.60 -0.67
N GLU A 19 -17.17 26.31 -0.13
CA GLU A 19 -15.76 26.20 -0.51
C GLU A 19 -15.21 24.80 -0.14
N TYR A 20 -15.46 24.34 1.10
CA TYR A 20 -15.04 22.99 1.54
C TYR A 20 -15.67 21.89 0.69
N ARG A 21 -16.96 22.02 0.36
CA ARG A 21 -17.64 21.04 -0.50
C ARG A 21 -17.14 21.07 -1.94
N ALA A 22 -16.81 22.26 -2.48
CA ALA A 22 -16.24 22.38 -3.82
C ALA A 22 -14.85 21.74 -3.90
N ASN A 23 -13.96 22.06 -2.94
CA ASN A 23 -12.62 21.49 -2.87
C ASN A 23 -12.67 19.97 -2.73
N ALA A 24 -13.58 19.44 -1.90
CA ALA A 24 -13.75 18.00 -1.73
C ALA A 24 -14.23 17.29 -3.00
N ARG A 25 -15.08 17.93 -3.80
CA ARG A 25 -15.49 17.38 -5.11
C ARG A 25 -14.30 17.31 -6.06
N THR A 26 -13.57 18.43 -6.21
CA THR A 26 -12.38 18.47 -7.06
C THR A 26 -11.36 17.38 -6.67
N ALA A 27 -11.02 17.27 -5.38
CA ALA A 27 -10.10 16.27 -4.90
C ALA A 27 -10.62 14.82 -5.10
N ALA A 28 -11.94 14.60 -4.96
CA ALA A 28 -12.53 13.29 -5.19
C ALA A 28 -12.47 12.90 -6.67
N ASP A 29 -12.77 13.83 -7.59
CA ASP A 29 -12.72 13.59 -9.02
C ASP A 29 -11.29 13.31 -9.50
N GLU A 30 -10.30 14.01 -8.95
CA GLU A 30 -8.87 13.80 -9.21
C GLU A 30 -8.43 12.41 -8.73
N LEU A 31 -8.77 12.04 -7.50
CA LEU A 31 -8.47 10.70 -6.95
C LEU A 31 -9.12 9.57 -7.74
N ILE A 32 -10.36 9.75 -8.21
CA ILE A 32 -11.06 8.75 -9.04
C ILE A 32 -10.33 8.58 -10.38
N SER A 33 -9.95 9.69 -11.01
CA SER A 33 -9.21 9.67 -12.28
C SER A 33 -7.84 9.02 -12.13
N PHE A 34 -7.12 9.36 -11.07
CA PHE A 34 -5.83 8.76 -10.73
C PHE A 34 -5.96 7.25 -10.46
N HIS A 35 -6.97 6.85 -9.68
CA HIS A 35 -7.21 5.43 -9.40
C HIS A 35 -7.46 4.63 -10.69
N GLN A 36 -8.28 5.16 -11.61
CA GLN A 36 -8.52 4.51 -12.90
C GLN A 36 -7.24 4.41 -13.74
N GLU A 37 -6.43 5.47 -13.78
CA GLU A 37 -5.12 5.44 -14.45
C GLU A 37 -4.22 4.31 -13.91
N MET A 38 -4.21 4.12 -12.60
CA MET A 38 -3.41 3.06 -11.98
C MET A 38 -3.97 1.66 -12.26
N LEU A 39 -5.28 1.49 -12.28
CA LEU A 39 -5.91 0.23 -12.70
C LEU A 39 -5.60 -0.10 -14.16
N ASP A 40 -5.65 0.89 -15.04
CA ASP A 40 -5.30 0.71 -16.45
C ASP A 40 -3.82 0.33 -16.62
N LYS A 41 -2.93 0.93 -15.81
CA LYS A 41 -1.50 0.62 -15.78
C LYS A 41 -1.24 -0.83 -15.33
N LEU A 42 -1.98 -1.33 -14.34
CA LEU A 42 -1.90 -2.72 -13.87
C LEU A 42 -2.40 -3.73 -14.91
N GLY A 43 -3.23 -3.28 -15.85
CA GLY A 43 -3.65 -4.06 -17.03
C GLY A 43 -4.45 -5.32 -16.71
N GLY A 44 -5.07 -5.40 -15.53
CA GLY A 44 -5.80 -6.57 -15.06
C GLY A 44 -4.91 -7.77 -14.69
N SER A 45 -3.61 -7.57 -14.54
CA SER A 45 -2.68 -8.59 -14.04
C SER A 45 -3.00 -8.95 -12.59
N HIS A 46 -2.75 -10.21 -12.24
CA HIS A 46 -2.91 -10.68 -10.87
C HIS A 46 -1.61 -10.47 -10.09
N TYR A 47 -1.73 -9.90 -8.89
CA TYR A 47 -0.60 -9.66 -7.99
C TYR A 47 -0.95 -10.19 -6.60
N ASP A 48 -0.20 -11.20 -6.16
CA ASP A 48 -0.26 -11.77 -4.81
C ASP A 48 0.84 -11.14 -3.96
N LEU A 49 0.48 -10.48 -2.87
CA LEU A 49 1.41 -9.74 -2.04
C LEU A 49 1.69 -10.47 -0.73
N ILE A 50 2.95 -10.53 -0.33
CA ILE A 50 3.37 -10.78 1.05
C ILE A 50 4.05 -9.50 1.53
N THR A 51 3.49 -8.85 2.55
CA THR A 51 4.02 -7.60 3.11
C THR A 51 4.66 -7.84 4.47
N PHE A 52 5.53 -6.92 4.89
CA PHE A 52 6.12 -7.03 6.22
C PHE A 52 5.08 -6.75 7.31
N HIS A 53 4.29 -5.67 7.17
CA HIS A 53 3.15 -5.35 8.03
C HIS A 53 1.82 -5.43 7.27
N ASP A 54 0.71 -5.54 8.00
CA ASP A 54 -0.64 -5.70 7.44
C ASP A 54 -1.27 -4.39 6.92
N GLY A 55 -0.60 -3.26 7.09
CA GLY A 55 -1.08 -1.91 6.72
C GLY A 55 -1.43 -1.71 5.24
N PHE A 56 -1.09 -2.64 4.37
CA PHE A 56 -1.36 -2.56 2.93
C PHE A 56 -2.69 -3.19 2.49
N ALA A 57 -3.52 -3.69 3.42
CA ALA A 57 -4.77 -4.38 3.05
C ALA A 57 -5.74 -3.51 2.23
N TYR A 58 -5.96 -2.26 2.63
CA TYR A 58 -6.80 -1.33 1.86
C TYR A 58 -6.20 -0.93 0.51
N PHE A 59 -4.88 -0.82 0.42
CA PHE A 59 -4.18 -0.56 -0.84
C PHE A 59 -4.38 -1.75 -1.79
N ALA A 60 -4.12 -2.96 -1.34
CA ALA A 60 -4.29 -4.17 -2.13
C ALA A 60 -5.73 -4.33 -2.63
N ASP A 61 -6.72 -4.20 -1.75
CA ASP A 61 -8.14 -4.25 -2.10
C ASP A 61 -8.52 -3.19 -3.16
N SER A 62 -8.04 -1.95 -2.99
CA SER A 62 -8.35 -0.85 -3.91
C SER A 62 -7.85 -1.10 -5.33
N PHE A 63 -6.74 -1.79 -5.49
CA PHE A 63 -6.13 -2.08 -6.80
C PHE A 63 -6.32 -3.51 -7.30
N GLY A 64 -7.22 -4.28 -6.65
CA GLY A 64 -7.52 -5.65 -7.06
C GLY A 64 -6.35 -6.61 -6.87
N MET A 65 -5.44 -6.31 -5.94
CA MET A 65 -4.33 -7.17 -5.54
C MET A 65 -4.75 -8.06 -4.37
N HIS A 66 -4.09 -9.19 -4.20
CA HIS A 66 -4.42 -10.13 -3.15
C HIS A 66 -3.31 -10.15 -2.09
N LEU A 67 -3.59 -9.68 -0.88
CA LEU A 67 -2.69 -9.76 0.25
C LEU A 67 -2.79 -11.15 0.88
N LEU A 68 -1.79 -12.01 0.62
CA LEU A 68 -1.75 -13.38 1.12
C LEU A 68 -1.40 -13.46 2.60
N ALA A 69 -0.42 -12.66 3.02
CA ALA A 69 0.05 -12.64 4.40
C ALA A 69 0.82 -11.36 4.75
N ALA A 70 0.87 -11.06 6.04
CA ALA A 70 1.83 -10.14 6.63
C ALA A 70 2.82 -10.93 7.50
N VAL A 71 4.12 -10.56 7.44
CA VAL A 71 5.17 -11.23 8.21
C VAL A 71 5.05 -10.93 9.70
N GLU A 72 4.75 -9.67 10.04
CA GLU A 72 4.46 -9.22 11.39
C GLU A 72 3.01 -8.72 11.46
N GLU A 73 2.22 -9.28 12.38
CA GLU A 73 0.84 -8.86 12.61
C GLU A 73 0.74 -7.64 13.54
N GLU A 74 1.75 -7.43 14.39
CA GLU A 74 1.84 -6.31 15.33
C GLU A 74 3.23 -5.66 15.23
N GLU A 75 3.28 -4.33 15.15
CA GLU A 75 4.51 -3.55 15.07
C GLU A 75 5.47 -3.87 16.22
N GLY A 76 6.70 -4.32 15.88
CA GLY A 76 7.75 -4.65 16.84
C GLY A 76 7.68 -6.06 17.43
N SER A 77 6.79 -6.93 16.95
CA SER A 77 6.78 -8.35 17.30
C SER A 77 7.72 -9.12 16.34
N GLU A 78 8.72 -9.81 16.88
CA GLU A 78 9.53 -10.71 16.06
C GLU A 78 8.69 -11.90 15.57
N ALA A 79 8.71 -12.15 14.26
CA ALA A 79 8.01 -13.30 13.71
C ALA A 79 8.57 -14.63 14.27
N SER A 80 7.66 -15.48 14.73
CA SER A 80 8.04 -16.79 15.25
C SER A 80 8.62 -17.70 14.15
N ALA A 81 9.44 -18.69 14.52
CA ALA A 81 9.92 -19.69 13.57
C ALA A 81 8.78 -20.44 12.85
N LYS A 82 7.61 -20.55 13.48
CA LYS A 82 6.42 -21.13 12.87
C LYS A 82 5.86 -20.20 11.80
N THR A 83 5.80 -18.90 12.08
CA THR A 83 5.35 -17.87 11.12
C THR A 83 6.28 -17.84 9.90
N ILE A 84 7.60 -17.80 10.12
CA ILE A 84 8.59 -17.81 9.03
C ILE A 84 8.37 -19.03 8.12
N LYS A 85 8.22 -20.24 8.67
CA LYS A 85 7.97 -21.44 7.89
C LYS A 85 6.66 -21.40 7.11
N ALA A 86 5.61 -20.81 7.68
CA ALA A 86 4.34 -20.65 7.00
C ALA A 86 4.44 -19.67 5.81
N ILE A 87 5.18 -18.56 5.99
CA ILE A 87 5.42 -17.59 4.90
C ILE A 87 6.29 -18.22 3.80
N VAL A 88 7.34 -18.97 4.14
CA VAL A 88 8.17 -19.68 3.14
C VAL A 88 7.31 -20.64 2.32
N ALA A 89 6.42 -21.40 2.95
CA ALA A 89 5.50 -22.26 2.23
C ALA A 89 4.56 -21.48 1.29
N LEU A 90 4.01 -20.34 1.73
CA LEU A 90 3.18 -19.49 0.88
C LEU A 90 3.94 -18.93 -0.33
N VAL A 91 5.21 -18.52 -0.14
CA VAL A 91 6.08 -18.05 -1.22
C VAL A 91 6.25 -19.15 -2.28
N GLU A 92 6.58 -20.38 -1.84
CA GLU A 92 6.83 -21.52 -2.73
C GLU A 92 5.54 -22.01 -3.42
N GLU A 93 4.42 -22.06 -2.70
CA GLU A 93 3.13 -22.54 -3.24
C GLU A 93 2.50 -21.60 -4.26
N ASN A 94 2.78 -20.29 -4.18
CA ASN A 94 2.18 -19.27 -5.02
C ASN A 94 3.17 -18.60 -5.97
N ASP A 95 4.41 -19.10 -6.07
CA ASP A 95 5.48 -18.53 -6.90
C ASP A 95 5.69 -17.02 -6.65
N ILE A 96 5.66 -16.59 -5.38
CA ILE A 96 5.78 -15.17 -5.00
C ILE A 96 7.20 -14.68 -5.27
N PRO A 97 7.40 -13.62 -6.08
CA PRO A 97 8.73 -13.16 -6.48
C PRO A 97 9.45 -12.31 -5.42
N ALA A 98 8.70 -11.76 -4.45
CA ALA A 98 9.24 -10.78 -3.52
C ALA A 98 8.43 -10.71 -2.21
N VAL A 99 9.09 -10.25 -1.14
CA VAL A 99 8.43 -9.75 0.07
C VAL A 99 8.51 -8.22 0.08
N PHE A 100 7.39 -7.56 0.31
CA PHE A 100 7.31 -6.10 0.33
C PHE A 100 7.50 -5.58 1.76
N THR A 101 8.52 -4.75 1.94
CA THR A 101 8.88 -4.13 3.23
C THR A 101 8.47 -2.67 3.27
N GLU A 102 8.55 -2.04 4.42
CA GLU A 102 8.35 -0.59 4.55
C GLU A 102 9.64 0.18 4.33
N THR A 103 9.54 1.36 3.73
CA THR A 103 10.69 2.23 3.40
C THR A 103 11.56 2.57 4.63
N ASN A 104 10.96 2.60 5.84
CA ASN A 104 11.63 3.00 7.08
C ASN A 104 11.59 1.89 8.15
N GLY A 105 11.19 0.67 7.80
CA GLY A 105 11.05 -0.45 8.74
C GLY A 105 12.33 -1.29 8.89
N SER A 106 12.40 -2.09 9.96
CA SER A 106 13.38 -3.19 10.07
C SER A 106 12.91 -4.33 9.17
N ASP A 107 13.78 -4.83 8.31
CA ASP A 107 13.46 -5.92 7.38
C ASP A 107 14.22 -7.24 7.67
N ALA A 108 14.82 -7.35 8.85
CA ALA A 108 15.67 -8.48 9.20
C ALA A 108 14.98 -9.85 9.02
N THR A 109 13.73 -9.97 9.46
CA THR A 109 12.92 -11.19 9.28
C THR A 109 12.57 -11.42 7.81
N ALA A 110 12.21 -10.37 7.06
CA ALA A 110 11.94 -10.47 5.63
C ALA A 110 13.18 -10.96 4.87
N GLN A 111 14.36 -10.48 5.23
CA GLN A 111 15.63 -10.93 4.62
C GLN A 111 15.93 -12.40 4.93
N VAL A 112 15.53 -12.95 6.09
CA VAL A 112 15.65 -14.38 6.36
C VAL A 112 14.77 -15.18 5.41
N ILE A 113 13.51 -14.81 5.28
CA ILE A 113 12.55 -15.46 4.36
C ILE A 113 13.06 -15.39 2.92
N CYS A 114 13.49 -14.22 2.46
CA CYS A 114 13.99 -14.03 1.10
C CYS A 114 15.22 -14.87 0.80
N ARG A 115 16.14 -15.05 1.76
CA ARG A 115 17.31 -15.94 1.59
C ARG A 115 16.92 -17.40 1.50
N GLU A 116 15.95 -17.86 2.29
CA GLU A 116 15.47 -19.25 2.24
C GLU A 116 14.79 -19.56 0.90
N CYS A 117 14.01 -18.61 0.36
CA CYS A 117 13.27 -18.78 -0.90
C CYS A 117 14.04 -18.35 -2.16
N GLY A 118 15.18 -17.66 -2.02
CA GLY A 118 15.95 -17.14 -3.16
C GLY A 118 15.31 -15.94 -3.86
N ILE A 119 14.44 -15.18 -3.16
CA ILE A 119 13.74 -13.98 -3.63
C ILE A 119 14.33 -12.70 -3.03
N GLN A 120 13.77 -11.53 -3.37
CA GLN A 120 14.24 -10.23 -2.89
C GLN A 120 13.17 -9.48 -2.07
N THR A 121 13.59 -8.45 -1.33
CA THR A 121 12.69 -7.48 -0.72
C THR A 121 12.55 -6.26 -1.60
N TYR A 122 11.34 -5.67 -1.63
CA TYR A 122 11.06 -4.40 -2.29
C TYR A 122 10.36 -3.46 -1.32
N PRO A 123 10.84 -2.20 -1.16
CA PRO A 123 10.23 -1.28 -0.22
C PRO A 123 8.97 -0.63 -0.80
N LEU A 124 7.89 -0.59 0.00
CA LEU A 124 6.68 0.18 -0.26
C LEU A 124 6.54 1.29 0.77
N SER A 125 5.92 2.40 0.39
CA SER A 125 5.64 3.51 1.30
C SER A 125 4.21 3.43 1.83
N MET A 126 4.06 3.57 3.15
CA MET A 126 2.77 3.66 3.84
C MET A 126 2.14 5.07 3.80
N CYS A 127 2.75 6.03 3.11
CA CYS A 127 2.33 7.45 3.12
C CYS A 127 2.30 8.08 4.52
N MET A 128 3.06 7.55 5.49
CA MET A 128 3.07 8.03 6.87
C MET A 128 3.92 9.27 7.09
N SER A 129 4.76 9.60 6.14
CA SER A 129 5.62 10.79 6.17
C SER A 129 5.52 11.53 4.84
N GLY A 130 5.60 12.86 4.89
CA GLY A 130 5.57 13.70 3.71
C GLY A 130 5.97 15.13 4.04
N ASP A 131 6.39 15.88 3.06
CA ASP A 131 6.78 17.28 3.14
C ASP A 131 5.62 18.27 2.89
N GLY A 132 4.37 17.77 2.93
CA GLY A 132 3.17 18.59 2.76
C GLY A 132 2.79 18.87 1.30
N GLY A 133 3.28 18.08 0.35
CA GLY A 133 3.02 18.24 -1.09
C GLY A 133 1.57 18.00 -1.54
N GLY A 134 0.62 17.82 -0.62
CA GLY A 134 -0.81 17.67 -0.94
C GLY A 134 -1.14 16.41 -1.73
N LEU A 135 -2.16 16.48 -2.58
CA LEU A 135 -2.67 15.33 -3.34
C LEU A 135 -1.62 14.77 -4.32
N ALA A 136 -0.87 15.64 -4.99
CA ALA A 136 0.18 15.23 -5.92
C ALA A 136 1.29 14.38 -5.24
N ALA A 137 1.64 14.69 -3.98
CA ALA A 137 2.60 13.88 -3.23
C ALA A 137 2.04 12.50 -2.89
N TYR A 138 0.76 12.42 -2.51
CA TYR A 138 0.06 11.15 -2.31
C TYR A 138 0.03 10.32 -3.59
N GLU A 139 -0.36 10.89 -4.71
CA GLU A 139 -0.39 10.20 -6.00
C GLU A 139 0.98 9.68 -6.43
N ALA A 140 2.05 10.46 -6.21
CA ALA A 140 3.40 10.05 -6.50
C ALA A 140 3.82 8.82 -5.68
N VAL A 141 3.46 8.76 -4.39
CA VAL A 141 3.75 7.61 -3.53
C VAL A 141 2.98 6.37 -3.99
N ILE A 142 1.68 6.49 -4.25
CA ILE A 142 0.87 5.36 -4.72
C ILE A 142 1.36 4.84 -6.07
N ARG A 143 1.70 5.73 -7.00
CA ARG A 143 2.30 5.40 -8.29
C ARG A 143 3.61 4.64 -8.11
N GLY A 144 4.49 5.12 -7.25
CA GLY A 144 5.76 4.46 -6.92
C GLY A 144 5.56 3.06 -6.35
N ASN A 145 4.61 2.87 -5.43
CA ASN A 145 4.29 1.55 -4.88
C ASN A 145 3.82 0.59 -5.98
N ILE A 146 2.94 1.04 -6.87
CA ILE A 146 2.45 0.22 -7.99
C ILE A 146 3.60 -0.16 -8.94
N GLU A 147 4.47 0.80 -9.28
CA GLU A 147 5.65 0.55 -10.13
C GLU A 147 6.62 -0.44 -9.49
N THR A 148 6.87 -0.32 -8.20
CA THR A 148 7.70 -1.25 -7.43
C THR A 148 7.11 -2.68 -7.44
N ILE A 149 5.80 -2.81 -7.26
CA ILE A 149 5.14 -4.12 -7.34
C ILE A 149 5.26 -4.70 -8.75
N MET A 150 4.98 -3.91 -9.79
CA MET A 150 5.10 -4.37 -11.18
C MET A 150 6.54 -4.78 -11.53
N GLU A 151 7.55 -4.08 -11.01
CA GLU A 151 8.97 -4.42 -11.18
C GLU A 151 9.30 -5.76 -10.55
N ALA A 152 8.80 -6.03 -9.33
CA ALA A 152 9.05 -7.28 -8.62
C ALA A 152 8.51 -8.52 -9.36
N TYR A 153 7.51 -8.34 -10.24
CA TYR A 153 6.88 -9.39 -11.03
C TYR A 153 7.42 -9.53 -12.47
N GLN A 154 8.50 -8.82 -12.85
CA GLN A 154 9.16 -8.92 -14.16
C GLN A 154 10.28 -9.95 -14.16
#